data_89b749f3dcfaf75cfd4f03f4a711788d
#
_entry.id   89b749f3dcfaf75cfd4f03f4a711788d
#
_cell.length_a   1.000
_cell.length_b   1.000
_cell.length_c   1.000
_cell.angle_alpha   90.00
_cell.angle_beta   90.00
_cell.angle_gamma   90.00
#
_symmetry.space_group_name_H-M   'P 1'
#
loop_
_entity.id
_entity.type
_entity.pdbx_description
1 polymer ?
#
loop_
_entity_poly.entity_id
_entity_poly.type
_entity_poly.pdbx_seq_one_letter_code
_entity_poly.pdbx_strand_id
1 'polypeptide(L)'
;MTLRGSLFRKYLVYFVGLVSVALIASGLVGLHFTYQESKDALLSLQREKAAAAASRIETYVQDIERQLGWVRLWQVGMTTPEQRRNEYRKLLRLVPAITDVMFLDATGRERLRVSRLAMDAMDGDADHSNDAAYVEARAGQTYFSPVYFRKESEPYMTIAIAGAGDSAEVTVAELNLKFIWAVISRIEAGRKGLAYIVDARGRLIAHPDITYVLQRQDLSALTQVRAARHGGEGERGTIARNPQGQEVLTAHAGIAPLGWHVFVEQPLAEAFAPLYASLERTGLLLVAGLLLSVGASVYFARRMIRPIKAIEAGAERFAAGRLDERIDVHTGDELGALAARFNVMAHKLRESYAG
;
A
#
# COMPACT_ATOMS: atom_id res chain seq x y z
N MET A 1 -60.54 7.38 -6.38
CA MET A 1 -60.08 8.34 -5.34
C MET A 1 -58.82 9.00 -5.85
N THR A 2 -58.98 10.11 -6.63
CA THR A 2 -57.88 10.84 -7.24
C THR A 2 -57.16 11.64 -6.17
N LEU A 3 -55.90 11.34 -5.91
CA LEU A 3 -54.98 12.10 -5.06
C LEU A 3 -54.76 13.48 -5.69
N ARG A 4 -55.67 14.41 -5.45
CA ARG A 4 -55.42 15.85 -5.66
C ARG A 4 -54.37 16.31 -4.64
N GLY A 5 -53.10 15.95 -4.93
CA GLY A 5 -51.97 16.45 -4.16
C GLY A 5 -51.87 17.95 -4.32
N SER A 6 -51.97 18.67 -3.22
CA SER A 6 -51.72 20.12 -3.17
C SER A 6 -50.48 20.45 -4.00
N LEU A 7 -50.50 21.50 -4.83
CA LEU A 7 -49.34 22.01 -5.58
C LEU A 7 -48.09 22.05 -4.71
N PHE A 8 -48.24 22.41 -3.44
CA PHE A 8 -47.18 22.33 -2.42
C PHE A 8 -46.47 21.00 -2.37
N ARG A 9 -47.23 19.87 -2.27
CA ARG A 9 -46.62 18.51 -2.16
C ARG A 9 -45.89 18.13 -3.46
N LYS A 10 -46.43 18.53 -4.64
CA LYS A 10 -45.80 18.20 -5.90
C LYS A 10 -44.48 18.94 -6.07
N TYR A 11 -44.42 20.24 -5.87
CA TYR A 11 -43.17 21.00 -5.95
C TYR A 11 -42.14 20.59 -4.89
N LEU A 12 -42.59 20.34 -3.66
CA LEU A 12 -41.71 19.84 -2.58
C LEU A 12 -41.06 18.51 -3.00
N VAL A 13 -41.85 17.55 -3.45
CA VAL A 13 -41.33 16.19 -3.83
C VAL A 13 -40.38 16.31 -5.03
N TYR A 14 -40.73 17.08 -6.07
CA TYR A 14 -39.86 17.22 -7.23
C TYR A 14 -38.54 17.92 -6.89
N PHE A 15 -38.57 19.01 -6.13
CA PHE A 15 -37.37 19.76 -5.81
C PHE A 15 -36.46 18.98 -4.82
N VAL A 16 -37.03 18.44 -3.77
CA VAL A 16 -36.26 17.59 -2.82
C VAL A 16 -35.74 16.35 -3.54
N GLY A 17 -36.57 15.69 -4.36
CA GLY A 17 -36.17 14.52 -5.13
C GLY A 17 -35.01 14.81 -6.09
N LEU A 18 -35.09 15.91 -6.86
CA LEU A 18 -34.03 16.31 -7.79
C LEU A 18 -32.70 16.57 -7.06
N VAL A 19 -32.74 17.38 -6.00
CA VAL A 19 -31.55 17.71 -5.22
C VAL A 19 -30.98 16.48 -4.52
N SER A 20 -31.84 15.62 -3.95
CA SER A 20 -31.41 14.38 -3.30
C SER A 20 -30.72 13.42 -4.28
N VAL A 21 -31.30 13.23 -5.46
CA VAL A 21 -30.71 12.36 -6.50
C VAL A 21 -29.37 12.93 -6.95
N ALA A 22 -29.27 14.23 -7.18
CA ALA A 22 -28.00 14.89 -7.57
C ALA A 22 -26.92 14.74 -6.49
N LEU A 23 -27.26 14.95 -5.21
CA LEU A 23 -26.33 14.80 -4.09
C LEU A 23 -25.87 13.34 -3.91
N ILE A 24 -26.80 12.39 -3.97
CA ILE A 24 -26.50 10.95 -3.82
C ILE A 24 -25.62 10.49 -5.00
N ALA A 25 -25.98 10.84 -6.23
CA ALA A 25 -25.22 10.48 -7.42
C ALA A 25 -23.78 11.06 -7.35
N SER A 26 -23.64 12.34 -7.01
CA SER A 26 -22.34 12.99 -6.83
C SER A 26 -21.51 12.32 -5.71
N GLY A 27 -22.17 11.99 -4.59
CA GLY A 27 -21.52 11.29 -3.47
C GLY A 27 -21.02 9.90 -3.87
N LEU A 28 -21.84 9.09 -4.53
CA LEU A 28 -21.46 7.75 -4.97
C LEU A 28 -20.31 7.77 -5.98
N VAL A 29 -20.34 8.68 -6.94
CA VAL A 29 -19.26 8.86 -7.91
C VAL A 29 -17.97 9.28 -7.21
N GLY A 30 -18.03 10.28 -6.33
CA GLY A 30 -16.88 10.73 -5.54
C GLY A 30 -16.28 9.59 -4.69
N LEU A 31 -17.11 8.81 -4.02
CA LEU A 31 -16.67 7.67 -3.20
C LEU A 31 -15.98 6.59 -4.05
N HIS A 32 -16.51 6.28 -5.22
CA HIS A 32 -15.91 5.30 -6.12
C HIS A 32 -14.50 5.74 -6.56
N PHE A 33 -14.35 6.97 -7.01
CA PHE A 33 -13.04 7.50 -7.43
C PHE A 33 -12.05 7.57 -6.25
N THR A 34 -12.47 8.07 -5.09
CA THR A 34 -11.62 8.17 -3.89
C THR A 34 -11.15 6.79 -3.43
N TYR A 35 -12.00 5.75 -3.51
CA TYR A 35 -11.62 4.39 -3.17
C TYR A 35 -10.54 3.85 -4.12
N GLN A 36 -10.73 3.98 -5.43
CA GLN A 36 -9.77 3.50 -6.43
C GLN A 36 -8.44 4.24 -6.30
N GLU A 37 -8.46 5.55 -6.24
CA GLU A 37 -7.26 6.39 -6.10
C GLU A 37 -6.48 6.06 -4.81
N SER A 38 -7.17 5.91 -3.68
CA SER A 38 -6.54 5.55 -2.40
C SER A 38 -5.93 4.16 -2.45
N LYS A 39 -6.62 3.19 -3.06
CA LYS A 39 -6.10 1.83 -3.22
C LYS A 39 -4.83 1.82 -4.07
N ASP A 40 -4.84 2.48 -5.21
CA ASP A 40 -3.71 2.51 -6.13
C ASP A 40 -2.51 3.25 -5.52
N ALA A 41 -2.76 4.35 -4.81
CA ALA A 41 -1.73 5.09 -4.08
C ALA A 41 -1.09 4.24 -2.97
N LEU A 42 -1.89 3.51 -2.18
CA LEU A 42 -1.37 2.62 -1.14
C LEU A 42 -0.56 1.46 -1.73
N LEU A 43 -1.03 0.86 -2.82
CA LEU A 43 -0.30 -0.21 -3.50
C LEU A 43 1.03 0.28 -4.07
N SER A 44 1.06 1.47 -4.68
CA SER A 44 2.29 2.05 -5.22
C SER A 44 3.30 2.35 -4.11
N LEU A 45 2.84 2.87 -2.97
CA LEU A 45 3.69 3.12 -1.80
C LEU A 45 4.31 1.84 -1.23
N GLN A 46 3.51 0.77 -1.09
CA GLN A 46 4.03 -0.51 -0.59
C GLN A 46 5.05 -1.12 -1.56
N ARG A 47 4.81 -0.97 -2.87
CA ARG A 47 5.75 -1.42 -3.89
C ARG A 47 7.06 -0.65 -3.85
N GLU A 48 7.00 0.67 -3.72
CA GLU A 48 8.19 1.51 -3.60
C GLU A 48 9.03 1.10 -2.38
N LYS A 49 8.38 0.85 -1.24
CA LYS A 49 9.06 0.35 -0.03
C LYS A 49 9.71 -1.02 -0.24
N ALA A 50 9.01 -1.95 -0.89
CA ALA A 50 9.55 -3.26 -1.20
C ALA A 50 10.75 -3.16 -2.16
N ALA A 51 10.64 -2.36 -3.22
CA ALA A 51 11.72 -2.13 -4.18
C ALA A 51 12.95 -1.45 -3.54
N ALA A 52 12.74 -0.45 -2.70
CA ALA A 52 13.82 0.22 -1.98
C ALA A 52 14.54 -0.73 -1.03
N ALA A 53 13.80 -1.61 -0.33
CA ALA A 53 14.40 -2.62 0.53
C ALA A 53 15.19 -3.66 -0.28
N ALA A 54 14.64 -4.16 -1.37
CA ALA A 54 15.29 -5.11 -2.26
C ALA A 54 16.59 -4.51 -2.82
N SER A 55 16.55 -3.30 -3.37
CA SER A 55 17.72 -2.60 -3.91
C SER A 55 18.81 -2.38 -2.84
N ARG A 56 18.43 -2.05 -1.61
CA ARG A 56 19.37 -1.88 -0.51
C ARG A 56 20.10 -3.17 -0.15
N ILE A 57 19.37 -4.30 -0.13
CA ILE A 57 19.96 -5.61 0.15
C ILE A 57 20.83 -6.05 -1.03
N GLU A 58 20.36 -5.87 -2.25
CA GLU A 58 21.12 -6.19 -3.46
C GLU A 58 22.45 -5.41 -3.51
N THR A 59 22.42 -4.10 -3.30
CA THR A 59 23.62 -3.26 -3.26
C THR A 59 24.61 -3.75 -2.19
N TYR A 60 24.09 -4.12 -1.01
CA TYR A 60 24.94 -4.60 0.07
C TYR A 60 25.61 -5.94 -0.28
N VAL A 61 24.87 -6.87 -0.89
CA VAL A 61 25.43 -8.17 -1.31
C VAL A 61 26.46 -7.98 -2.42
N GLN A 62 26.19 -7.11 -3.40
CA GLN A 62 27.12 -6.75 -4.47
C GLN A 62 28.37 -6.06 -3.94
N ASP A 63 28.26 -5.25 -2.89
CA ASP A 63 29.42 -4.64 -2.23
C ASP A 63 30.31 -5.69 -1.58
N ILE A 64 29.71 -6.68 -0.92
CA ILE A 64 30.46 -7.81 -0.35
C ILE A 64 31.14 -8.62 -1.45
N GLU A 65 30.44 -8.94 -2.52
CA GLU A 65 30.99 -9.64 -3.68
C GLU A 65 32.18 -8.90 -4.28
N ARG A 66 32.07 -7.58 -4.48
CA ARG A 66 33.17 -6.74 -4.95
C ARG A 66 34.36 -6.77 -4.00
N GLN A 67 34.14 -6.69 -2.69
CA GLN A 67 35.21 -6.73 -1.71
C GLN A 67 35.92 -8.10 -1.68
N LEU A 68 35.19 -9.17 -1.85
CA LEU A 68 35.76 -10.50 -2.07
C LEU A 68 36.55 -10.54 -3.39
N GLY A 69 36.02 -9.93 -4.45
CA GLY A 69 36.68 -9.82 -5.74
C GLY A 69 38.02 -9.06 -5.70
N TRP A 70 38.15 -8.04 -4.83
CA TRP A 70 39.43 -7.35 -4.61
C TRP A 70 40.49 -8.26 -4.02
N VAL A 71 40.09 -9.13 -3.04
CA VAL A 71 41.01 -10.12 -2.48
C VAL A 71 41.53 -11.07 -3.55
N ARG A 72 40.69 -11.45 -4.53
CA ARG A 72 41.07 -12.23 -5.72
C ARG A 72 42.20 -11.57 -6.51
N LEU A 73 42.12 -10.25 -6.77
CA LEU A 73 43.17 -9.52 -7.52
C LEU A 73 44.52 -9.47 -6.78
N TRP A 74 44.50 -9.39 -5.48
CA TRP A 74 45.73 -9.35 -4.67
C TRP A 74 46.39 -10.74 -4.54
N GLN A 75 45.60 -11.82 -4.73
CA GLN A 75 46.14 -13.20 -4.69
C GLN A 75 47.20 -13.46 -5.76
N VAL A 76 47.18 -12.74 -6.89
CA VAL A 76 48.15 -12.91 -7.98
C VAL A 76 49.62 -12.61 -7.53
N GLY A 77 49.82 -11.88 -6.42
CA GLY A 77 51.15 -11.59 -5.87
C GLY A 77 51.44 -12.24 -4.51
N MET A 78 50.50 -13.00 -3.94
CA MET A 78 50.70 -13.60 -2.64
C MET A 78 51.37 -14.97 -2.74
N THR A 79 52.59 -15.03 -2.27
CA THR A 79 53.39 -16.25 -2.31
C THR A 79 53.37 -17.03 -1.00
N THR A 80 52.93 -16.42 0.11
CA THR A 80 52.95 -17.10 1.43
C THR A 80 51.56 -17.17 2.08
N PRO A 81 51.25 -18.28 2.80
CA PRO A 81 50.02 -18.44 3.55
C PRO A 81 49.79 -17.32 4.60
N GLU A 82 50.86 -16.77 5.18
CA GLU A 82 50.81 -15.71 6.18
C GLU A 82 50.34 -14.35 5.56
N GLN A 83 50.80 -14.05 4.36
CA GLN A 83 50.28 -12.86 3.63
C GLN A 83 48.80 -12.96 3.37
N ARG A 84 48.34 -14.13 2.88
CA ARG A 84 46.92 -14.41 2.62
C ARG A 84 46.08 -14.30 3.90
N ARG A 85 46.57 -14.87 5.01
CA ARG A 85 45.92 -14.74 6.32
C ARG A 85 45.75 -13.30 6.75
N ASN A 86 46.78 -12.46 6.56
CA ASN A 86 46.72 -11.04 6.93
C ASN A 86 45.71 -10.27 6.08
N GLU A 87 45.58 -10.56 4.79
CA GLU A 87 44.58 -9.94 3.92
C GLU A 87 43.15 -10.40 4.28
N TYR A 88 42.94 -11.68 4.58
CA TYR A 88 41.65 -12.15 5.06
C TYR A 88 41.26 -11.52 6.40
N ARG A 89 42.23 -11.30 7.32
CA ARG A 89 41.98 -10.55 8.55
C ARG A 89 41.61 -9.10 8.31
N LYS A 90 42.17 -8.44 7.29
CA LYS A 90 41.76 -7.10 6.87
C LYS A 90 40.35 -7.11 6.34
N LEU A 91 40.03 -8.04 5.45
CA LEU A 91 38.67 -8.21 4.90
C LEU A 91 37.64 -8.42 6.01
N LEU A 92 37.91 -9.31 6.94
CA LEU A 92 37.04 -9.54 8.11
C LEU A 92 36.84 -8.25 8.92
N ARG A 93 37.85 -7.38 9.06
CA ARG A 93 37.70 -6.09 9.75
C ARG A 93 36.86 -5.10 8.98
N LEU A 94 37.02 -5.04 7.65
CA LEU A 94 36.30 -4.10 6.76
C LEU A 94 34.83 -4.50 6.58
N VAL A 95 34.54 -5.81 6.53
CA VAL A 95 33.19 -6.33 6.28
C VAL A 95 32.69 -7.10 7.52
N PRO A 96 31.98 -6.42 8.45
CA PRO A 96 31.50 -7.06 9.68
C PRO A 96 30.56 -8.24 9.48
N ALA A 97 29.89 -8.33 8.34
CA ALA A 97 28.99 -9.43 8.02
C ALA A 97 29.74 -10.74 7.72
N ILE A 98 30.98 -10.65 7.23
CA ILE A 98 31.79 -11.85 6.99
C ILE A 98 32.32 -12.36 8.33
N THR A 99 32.01 -13.60 8.66
CA THR A 99 32.46 -14.26 9.89
C THR A 99 33.64 -15.17 9.67
N ASP A 100 33.69 -15.84 8.54
CA ASP A 100 34.72 -16.80 8.18
C ASP A 100 35.12 -16.62 6.71
N VAL A 101 36.40 -16.76 6.41
CA VAL A 101 36.92 -16.80 5.04
C VAL A 101 37.84 -18.01 4.93
N MET A 102 37.58 -18.86 3.91
CA MET A 102 38.36 -20.02 3.60
C MET A 102 39.03 -19.87 2.22
N PHE A 103 40.20 -20.42 2.12
CA PHE A 103 40.94 -20.62 0.89
C PHE A 103 41.00 -22.10 0.56
N LEU A 104 40.48 -22.45 -0.60
CA LEU A 104 40.54 -23.78 -1.18
C LEU A 104 41.53 -23.80 -2.32
N ASP A 105 42.41 -24.77 -2.34
CA ASP A 105 43.38 -24.95 -3.42
C ASP A 105 42.73 -25.53 -4.69
N ALA A 106 43.54 -25.71 -5.74
CA ALA A 106 43.08 -26.24 -7.03
C ALA A 106 42.51 -27.68 -6.95
N THR A 107 42.70 -28.38 -5.84
CA THR A 107 42.12 -29.71 -5.61
C THR A 107 40.87 -29.65 -4.73
N GLY A 108 40.44 -28.46 -4.28
CA GLY A 108 39.28 -28.27 -3.39
C GLY A 108 39.62 -28.54 -1.89
N ARG A 109 40.91 -28.61 -1.52
CA ARG A 109 41.31 -28.78 -0.13
C ARG A 109 41.43 -27.44 0.59
N GLU A 110 40.94 -27.39 1.84
CA GLU A 110 41.07 -26.22 2.69
C GLU A 110 42.54 -26.06 3.15
N ARG A 111 43.16 -24.93 2.72
CA ARG A 111 44.55 -24.62 3.12
C ARG A 111 44.64 -23.52 4.15
N LEU A 112 43.63 -22.68 4.24
CA LEU A 112 43.58 -21.60 5.20
C LEU A 112 42.11 -21.29 5.54
N ARG A 113 41.82 -21.15 6.82
CA ARG A 113 40.59 -20.59 7.34
C ARG A 113 40.89 -19.48 8.32
N VAL A 114 40.33 -18.30 8.09
CA VAL A 114 40.41 -17.17 9.00
C VAL A 114 39.02 -16.87 9.55
N SER A 115 38.86 -16.86 10.85
CA SER A 115 37.58 -16.77 11.51
C SER A 115 37.55 -15.66 12.55
N ARG A 116 36.34 -15.01 12.68
CA ARG A 116 36.04 -14.13 13.83
C ARG A 116 35.64 -14.91 15.07
N LEU A 117 35.09 -16.12 14.86
CA LEU A 117 34.37 -16.89 15.87
C LEU A 117 35.18 -18.03 16.39
N ALA A 118 36.30 -18.38 15.73
CA ALA A 118 37.16 -19.50 16.05
C ALA A 118 38.63 -19.10 15.82
N MET A 119 39.53 -20.01 16.22
CA MET A 119 40.95 -19.86 15.88
C MET A 119 41.16 -20.05 14.37
N ASP A 120 42.13 -19.30 13.81
CA ASP A 120 42.55 -19.50 12.43
C ASP A 120 43.11 -20.93 12.27
N ALA A 121 42.76 -21.59 11.18
CA ALA A 121 43.32 -22.87 10.78
C ALA A 121 44.25 -22.68 9.59
N MET A 122 45.48 -23.21 9.71
CA MET A 122 46.46 -23.21 8.62
C MET A 122 46.79 -24.66 8.28
N ASP A 123 47.02 -24.88 6.99
CA ASP A 123 47.32 -26.23 6.46
C ASP A 123 46.25 -27.29 6.80
N GLY A 124 44.96 -26.83 6.80
CA GLY A 124 43.83 -27.77 6.90
C GLY A 124 43.83 -28.74 5.71
N ASP A 125 43.23 -29.90 5.92
CA ASP A 125 43.13 -30.95 4.88
C ASP A 125 41.68 -31.38 4.63
N ALA A 126 40.70 -30.55 5.05
CA ALA A 126 39.30 -30.78 4.77
C ALA A 126 39.05 -30.74 3.27
N ASP A 127 38.37 -31.76 2.76
CA ASP A 127 38.08 -31.89 1.30
C ASP A 127 36.71 -31.30 0.98
N HIS A 128 36.71 -30.23 0.20
CA HIS A 128 35.53 -29.50 -0.30
C HIS A 128 35.35 -29.64 -1.82
N SER A 129 36.07 -30.56 -2.47
CA SER A 129 36.08 -30.74 -3.91
C SER A 129 34.70 -31.03 -4.51
N ASN A 130 33.81 -31.64 -3.73
CA ASN A 130 32.44 -31.97 -4.11
C ASN A 130 31.39 -30.93 -3.65
N ASP A 131 31.81 -29.90 -2.90
CA ASP A 131 30.89 -28.89 -2.41
C ASP A 131 30.43 -27.98 -3.56
N ALA A 132 29.14 -27.66 -3.60
CA ALA A 132 28.59 -26.79 -4.64
C ALA A 132 29.32 -25.44 -4.71
N ALA A 133 29.75 -24.91 -3.55
CA ALA A 133 30.52 -23.68 -3.47
C ALA A 133 31.84 -23.73 -4.27
N TYR A 134 32.56 -24.88 -4.19
CA TYR A 134 33.79 -25.07 -4.96
C TYR A 134 33.51 -25.31 -6.44
N VAL A 135 32.57 -26.21 -6.74
CA VAL A 135 32.25 -26.62 -8.11
C VAL A 135 31.74 -25.47 -8.96
N GLU A 136 30.79 -24.68 -8.46
CA GLU A 136 30.21 -23.57 -9.19
C GLU A 136 31.17 -22.36 -9.28
N ALA A 137 31.89 -22.04 -8.20
CA ALA A 137 32.88 -20.98 -8.24
C ALA A 137 34.01 -21.29 -9.23
N ARG A 138 34.51 -22.53 -9.24
CA ARG A 138 35.52 -22.98 -10.22
C ARG A 138 35.05 -22.87 -11.66
N ALA A 139 33.75 -23.01 -11.93
CA ALA A 139 33.17 -22.78 -13.27
C ALA A 139 33.11 -21.29 -13.66
N GLY A 140 33.63 -20.38 -12.84
CA GLY A 140 33.72 -18.94 -13.08
C GLY A 140 32.47 -18.15 -12.68
N GLN A 141 31.53 -18.77 -11.99
CA GLN A 141 30.32 -18.12 -11.48
C GLN A 141 30.49 -17.80 -9.99
N THR A 142 29.97 -16.65 -9.55
CA THR A 142 29.84 -16.41 -8.10
C THR A 142 28.76 -17.33 -7.55
N TYR A 143 29.11 -18.16 -6.58
CA TYR A 143 28.16 -19.04 -5.92
C TYR A 143 27.53 -18.36 -4.71
N PHE A 144 26.22 -18.48 -4.56
CA PHE A 144 25.45 -18.07 -3.40
C PHE A 144 24.72 -19.28 -2.81
N SER A 145 25.05 -19.67 -1.59
CA SER A 145 24.37 -20.82 -0.98
C SER A 145 22.94 -20.51 -0.60
N PRO A 146 22.06 -21.53 -0.49
CA PRO A 146 20.84 -21.39 0.29
C PRO A 146 21.14 -20.93 1.72
N VAL A 147 20.18 -20.24 2.34
CA VAL A 147 20.32 -19.81 3.74
C VAL A 147 20.31 -21.04 4.66
N TYR A 148 21.27 -21.08 5.58
CA TYR A 148 21.38 -22.08 6.61
C TYR A 148 21.53 -21.46 8.01
N PHE A 149 21.25 -22.22 9.06
CA PHE A 149 21.31 -21.74 10.43
C PHE A 149 22.49 -22.34 11.15
N ARG A 150 23.41 -21.50 11.62
CA ARG A 150 24.56 -21.91 12.40
C ARG A 150 24.19 -21.94 13.89
N LYS A 151 24.43 -23.03 14.59
CA LYS A 151 24.09 -23.23 16.01
C LYS A 151 22.61 -22.89 16.35
N GLU A 152 21.71 -23.11 15.40
CA GLU A 152 20.27 -22.89 15.54
C GLU A 152 19.83 -21.44 15.93
N SER A 153 20.73 -20.46 15.79
CA SER A 153 20.48 -19.11 16.32
C SER A 153 20.44 -18.01 15.25
N GLU A 154 21.28 -18.08 14.23
CA GLU A 154 21.41 -16.99 13.26
C GLU A 154 21.42 -17.53 11.83
N PRO A 155 20.80 -16.78 10.86
CA PRO A 155 20.85 -17.15 9.46
C PRO A 155 22.20 -16.76 8.85
N TYR A 156 22.76 -17.68 8.08
CA TYR A 156 24.01 -17.53 7.34
C TYR A 156 23.81 -17.88 5.87
N MET A 157 24.68 -17.35 5.03
CA MET A 157 24.88 -17.80 3.66
C MET A 157 26.36 -17.86 3.34
N THR A 158 26.70 -18.64 2.32
CA THR A 158 28.05 -18.74 1.80
C THR A 158 28.14 -18.06 0.44
N ILE A 159 29.18 -17.26 0.23
CA ILE A 159 29.57 -16.75 -1.08
C ILE A 159 30.91 -17.37 -1.45
N ALA A 160 31.01 -17.93 -2.66
CA ALA A 160 32.27 -18.44 -3.18
C ALA A 160 32.60 -17.84 -4.53
N ILE A 161 33.87 -17.47 -4.70
CA ILE A 161 34.39 -16.90 -5.94
C ILE A 161 35.69 -17.61 -6.35
N ALA A 162 35.88 -17.78 -7.67
CA ALA A 162 37.12 -18.31 -8.20
C ALA A 162 38.31 -17.37 -7.95
N GLY A 163 39.51 -17.90 -7.85
CA GLY A 163 40.75 -17.15 -7.86
C GLY A 163 40.97 -16.38 -9.18
N ALA A 164 42.06 -15.62 -9.26
CA ALA A 164 42.40 -14.86 -10.46
C ALA A 164 43.10 -15.74 -11.51
N GLY A 165 42.80 -15.50 -12.80
CA GLY A 165 43.41 -16.25 -13.91
C GLY A 165 42.87 -17.68 -14.01
N ASP A 166 43.66 -18.59 -14.57
CA ASP A 166 43.35 -20.02 -14.72
C ASP A 166 43.56 -20.84 -13.42
N SER A 167 43.81 -20.14 -12.28
CA SER A 167 43.95 -20.85 -11.01
C SER A 167 42.60 -21.44 -10.61
N ALA A 168 42.57 -22.75 -10.39
CA ALA A 168 41.36 -23.44 -9.91
C ALA A 168 41.13 -23.22 -8.40
N GLU A 169 41.78 -22.21 -7.82
CA GLU A 169 41.63 -21.81 -6.39
C GLU A 169 40.28 -21.14 -6.16
N VAL A 170 39.70 -21.33 -4.99
CA VAL A 170 38.42 -20.73 -4.62
C VAL A 170 38.51 -20.07 -3.24
N THR A 171 38.00 -18.84 -3.15
CA THR A 171 37.77 -18.16 -1.88
C THR A 171 36.31 -18.31 -1.50
N VAL A 172 36.07 -18.84 -0.29
CA VAL A 172 34.73 -19.05 0.28
C VAL A 172 34.58 -18.16 1.50
N ALA A 173 33.51 -17.37 1.55
CA ALA A 173 33.20 -16.49 2.67
C ALA A 173 31.84 -16.90 3.27
N GLU A 174 31.77 -17.03 4.59
CA GLU A 174 30.51 -17.19 5.33
C GLU A 174 30.02 -15.84 5.81
N LEU A 175 28.77 -15.52 5.49
CA LEU A 175 28.11 -14.27 5.83
C LEU A 175 27.02 -14.49 6.87
N ASN A 176 27.05 -13.70 7.93
CA ASN A 176 25.95 -13.58 8.85
C ASN A 176 24.91 -12.59 8.29
N LEU A 177 23.66 -13.04 8.16
CA LEU A 177 22.59 -12.25 7.55
C LEU A 177 21.86 -11.31 8.52
N LYS A 178 22.40 -11.08 9.71
CA LYS A 178 21.81 -10.21 10.73
C LYS A 178 21.54 -8.77 10.23
N PHE A 179 22.36 -8.29 9.30
CA PHE A 179 22.12 -6.96 8.71
C PHE A 179 20.79 -6.87 7.94
N ILE A 180 20.36 -7.98 7.32
CA ILE A 180 19.08 -8.07 6.61
C ILE A 180 17.92 -7.81 7.57
N TRP A 181 18.01 -8.40 8.77
CA TRP A 181 17.04 -8.15 9.83
C TRP A 181 16.97 -6.66 10.19
N ALA A 182 18.11 -5.97 10.28
CA ALA A 182 18.16 -4.54 10.56
C ALA A 182 17.53 -3.68 9.45
N VAL A 183 17.63 -4.10 8.17
CA VAL A 183 16.96 -3.44 7.05
C VAL A 183 15.45 -3.64 7.15
N ILE A 184 15.00 -4.88 7.33
CA ILE A 184 13.58 -5.25 7.37
C ILE A 184 12.87 -4.64 8.57
N SER A 185 13.49 -4.63 9.75
CA SER A 185 12.90 -4.08 10.98
C SER A 185 12.70 -2.56 10.95
N ARG A 186 13.34 -1.86 10.01
CA ARG A 186 13.20 -0.41 9.83
C ARG A 186 12.16 -0.03 8.79
N ILE A 187 11.56 -1.00 8.11
CA ILE A 187 10.52 -0.73 7.12
C ILE A 187 9.19 -0.54 7.84
N GLU A 188 8.76 0.71 7.87
CA GLU A 188 7.45 1.07 8.43
C GLU A 188 6.38 0.93 7.35
N ALA A 189 5.52 -0.06 7.48
CA ALA A 189 4.35 -0.27 6.64
C ALA A 189 3.05 0.09 7.41
N GLY A 190 2.90 1.36 7.78
CA GLY A 190 1.88 1.80 8.73
C GLY A 190 2.29 1.48 10.18
N ARG A 191 1.32 1.34 11.07
CA ARG A 191 1.55 1.08 12.51
C ARG A 191 1.67 -0.42 12.83
N LYS A 192 0.98 -1.27 12.07
CA LYS A 192 0.90 -2.72 12.27
C LYS A 192 1.39 -3.51 11.06
N GLY A 193 1.80 -2.83 10.00
CA GLY A 193 2.39 -3.47 8.84
C GLY A 193 3.83 -3.87 9.11
N LEU A 194 4.31 -4.81 8.34
CA LEU A 194 5.64 -5.39 8.48
C LEU A 194 6.23 -5.73 7.11
N ALA A 195 7.55 -5.92 7.09
CA ALA A 195 8.23 -6.47 5.94
C ALA A 195 8.91 -7.79 6.32
N TYR A 196 9.05 -8.69 5.36
CA TYR A 196 9.76 -9.95 5.53
C TYR A 196 10.40 -10.39 4.22
N ILE A 197 11.34 -11.33 4.30
CA ILE A 197 12.04 -11.89 3.14
C ILE A 197 11.88 -13.39 3.11
N VAL A 198 11.62 -13.90 1.91
CA VAL A 198 11.65 -15.33 1.64
C VAL A 198 12.73 -15.66 0.61
N ASP A 199 13.26 -16.90 0.69
CA ASP A 199 14.18 -17.45 -0.29
C ASP A 199 13.44 -17.90 -1.58
N ALA A 200 14.18 -18.35 -2.58
CA ALA A 200 13.64 -18.86 -3.85
C ALA A 200 12.67 -20.04 -3.67
N ARG A 201 12.70 -20.73 -2.51
CA ARG A 201 11.79 -21.82 -2.18
C ARG A 201 10.56 -21.37 -1.40
N GLY A 202 10.50 -20.10 -0.98
CA GLY A 202 9.40 -19.55 -0.18
C GLY A 202 9.60 -19.71 1.34
N ARG A 203 10.79 -20.07 1.80
CA ARG A 203 11.12 -20.19 3.24
C ARG A 203 11.49 -18.81 3.78
N LEU A 204 11.04 -18.52 4.98
CA LEU A 204 11.27 -17.25 5.66
C LEU A 204 12.75 -17.10 6.05
N ILE A 205 13.39 -16.02 5.58
CA ILE A 205 14.80 -15.69 5.88
C ILE A 205 14.91 -14.57 6.90
N ALA A 206 14.05 -13.55 6.80
CA ALA A 206 14.05 -12.41 7.70
C ALA A 206 12.63 -11.96 7.99
N HIS A 207 12.37 -11.61 9.25
CA HIS A 207 11.10 -11.12 9.76
C HIS A 207 11.38 -10.23 10.98
N PRO A 208 10.58 -9.17 11.26
CA PRO A 208 10.76 -8.35 12.47
C PRO A 208 10.76 -9.16 13.77
N ASP A 209 9.88 -10.14 13.86
CA ASP A 209 9.91 -11.14 14.93
C ASP A 209 10.79 -12.34 14.50
N ILE A 210 11.96 -12.44 15.10
CA ILE A 210 12.95 -13.47 14.77
C ILE A 210 12.44 -14.90 15.08
N THR A 211 11.46 -15.04 15.95
CA THR A 211 10.89 -16.34 16.34
C THR A 211 10.39 -17.13 15.12
N TYR A 212 9.72 -16.45 14.18
CA TYR A 212 9.24 -17.06 12.94
C TYR A 212 10.36 -17.55 12.02
N VAL A 213 11.48 -16.82 12.01
CA VAL A 213 12.68 -17.19 11.22
C VAL A 213 13.32 -18.45 11.83
N LEU A 214 13.48 -18.49 13.17
CA LEU A 214 14.04 -19.63 13.88
C LEU A 214 13.18 -20.90 13.76
N GLN A 215 11.87 -20.74 13.66
CA GLN A 215 10.93 -21.84 13.38
C GLN A 215 11.00 -22.32 11.91
N ARG A 216 11.84 -21.69 11.07
CA ARG A 216 12.02 -22.04 9.64
C ARG A 216 10.68 -22.10 8.89
N GLN A 217 9.81 -21.13 9.13
CA GLN A 217 8.48 -21.13 8.52
C GLN A 217 8.57 -21.19 7.00
N ASP A 218 7.78 -22.09 6.42
CA ASP A 218 7.56 -22.20 4.98
C ASP A 218 6.30 -21.43 4.59
N LEU A 219 6.49 -20.34 3.84
CA LEU A 219 5.43 -19.48 3.35
C LEU A 219 5.09 -19.74 1.88
N SER A 220 5.64 -20.79 1.27
CA SER A 220 5.43 -21.14 -0.15
C SER A 220 3.97 -21.38 -0.52
N ALA A 221 3.13 -21.76 0.47
CA ALA A 221 1.70 -21.96 0.29
C ALA A 221 0.89 -20.67 0.15
N LEU A 222 1.43 -19.53 0.61
CA LEU A 222 0.75 -18.23 0.51
C LEU A 222 0.62 -17.80 -0.95
N THR A 223 -0.55 -17.27 -1.30
CA THR A 223 -0.87 -16.88 -2.69
C THR A 223 0.11 -15.84 -3.23
N GLN A 224 0.45 -14.83 -2.43
CA GLN A 224 1.40 -13.77 -2.77
C GLN A 224 2.82 -14.31 -2.99
N VAL A 225 3.27 -15.25 -2.14
CA VAL A 225 4.61 -15.87 -2.28
C VAL A 225 4.68 -16.75 -3.51
N ARG A 226 3.62 -17.51 -3.78
CA ARG A 226 3.52 -18.32 -4.98
C ARG A 226 3.54 -17.47 -6.25
N ALA A 227 2.76 -16.37 -6.27
CA ALA A 227 2.73 -15.43 -7.40
C ALA A 227 4.11 -14.81 -7.65
N ALA A 228 4.81 -14.35 -6.63
CA ALA A 228 6.15 -13.79 -6.72
C ALA A 228 7.16 -14.77 -7.36
N ARG A 229 7.14 -16.03 -6.93
CA ARG A 229 8.04 -17.07 -7.42
C ARG A 229 7.83 -17.48 -8.88
N HIS A 230 6.61 -17.31 -9.40
CA HIS A 230 6.28 -17.67 -10.78
C HIS A 230 6.29 -16.47 -11.74
N GLY A 231 6.83 -15.32 -11.32
CA GLY A 231 6.88 -14.11 -12.17
C GLY A 231 5.49 -13.55 -12.50
N GLY A 232 4.49 -13.84 -11.65
CA GLY A 232 3.13 -13.36 -11.83
C GLY A 232 2.97 -11.87 -11.56
N GLU A 233 1.79 -11.32 -11.87
CA GLU A 233 1.42 -9.89 -11.75
C GLU A 233 1.52 -9.30 -10.32
N GLY A 234 2.11 -10.01 -9.37
CA GLY A 234 2.33 -9.58 -7.98
C GLY A 234 3.19 -8.33 -7.83
N GLU A 235 3.92 -7.93 -8.90
CA GLU A 235 4.60 -6.63 -8.93
C GLU A 235 3.64 -5.44 -8.74
N ARG A 236 2.34 -5.62 -9.03
CA ARG A 236 1.34 -4.56 -8.88
C ARG A 236 0.78 -4.43 -7.46
N GLY A 237 1.20 -5.29 -6.54
CA GLY A 237 0.61 -5.40 -5.21
C GLY A 237 -0.81 -5.98 -5.27
N THR A 238 -1.22 -6.68 -4.23
CA THR A 238 -2.51 -7.36 -4.16
C THR A 238 -3.04 -7.41 -2.74
N ILE A 239 -4.32 -7.73 -2.60
CA ILE A 239 -4.89 -8.10 -1.32
C ILE A 239 -4.73 -9.61 -1.18
N ALA A 240 -4.10 -10.04 -0.09
CA ALA A 240 -3.85 -11.44 0.21
C ALA A 240 -4.10 -11.73 1.70
N ARG A 241 -3.87 -12.97 2.12
CA ARG A 241 -3.93 -13.35 3.54
C ARG A 241 -2.54 -13.64 4.08
N ASN A 242 -2.25 -13.08 5.24
CA ASN A 242 -1.02 -13.40 5.96
C ASN A 242 -1.12 -14.79 6.64
N PRO A 243 -0.02 -15.32 7.22
CA PRO A 243 -0.03 -16.60 7.92
C PRO A 243 -1.04 -16.70 9.06
N GLN A 244 -1.46 -15.57 9.63
CA GLN A 244 -2.46 -15.49 10.70
C GLN A 244 -3.90 -15.42 10.16
N GLY A 245 -4.10 -15.51 8.84
CA GLY A 245 -5.41 -15.48 8.18
C GLY A 245 -6.01 -14.09 8.02
N GLN A 246 -5.31 -13.02 8.39
CA GLN A 246 -5.78 -11.64 8.23
C GLN A 246 -5.60 -11.17 6.78
N GLU A 247 -6.55 -10.38 6.29
CA GLU A 247 -6.41 -9.73 4.99
C GLU A 247 -5.42 -8.58 5.06
N VAL A 248 -4.45 -8.62 4.17
CA VAL A 248 -3.36 -7.65 4.08
C VAL A 248 -3.23 -7.10 2.66
N LEU A 249 -2.86 -5.84 2.59
CA LEU A 249 -2.35 -5.24 1.38
C LEU A 249 -0.87 -5.60 1.29
N THR A 250 -0.46 -6.31 0.24
CA THR A 250 0.90 -6.81 0.07
C THR A 250 1.49 -6.36 -1.26
N ALA A 251 2.77 -6.02 -1.24
CA ALA A 251 3.59 -5.83 -2.43
C ALA A 251 4.93 -6.52 -2.23
N HIS A 252 5.59 -6.88 -3.32
CA HIS A 252 6.88 -7.53 -3.25
C HIS A 252 7.86 -6.98 -4.29
N ALA A 253 9.14 -7.23 -4.05
CA ALA A 253 10.22 -6.99 -5.00
C ALA A 253 11.24 -8.13 -4.92
N GLY A 254 11.78 -8.52 -6.08
CA GLY A 254 12.85 -9.52 -6.16
C GLY A 254 14.20 -8.92 -5.78
N ILE A 255 15.09 -9.75 -5.23
CA ILE A 255 16.49 -9.44 -4.93
C ILE A 255 17.35 -10.30 -5.84
N ALA A 256 17.88 -9.71 -6.90
CA ALA A 256 18.87 -10.37 -7.74
C ALA A 256 20.29 -10.23 -7.11
N PRO A 257 21.20 -11.18 -7.28
CA PRO A 257 21.07 -12.46 -7.96
C PRO A 257 20.58 -13.61 -7.04
N LEU A 258 20.14 -13.30 -5.81
CA LEU A 258 19.85 -14.30 -4.78
C LEU A 258 18.56 -15.08 -5.04
N GLY A 259 17.68 -14.59 -5.92
CA GLY A 259 16.36 -15.17 -6.15
C GLY A 259 15.42 -15.03 -4.94
N TRP A 260 15.72 -14.11 -4.02
CA TRP A 260 14.89 -13.83 -2.85
C TRP A 260 13.84 -12.78 -3.17
N HIS A 261 12.80 -12.71 -2.34
CA HIS A 261 11.74 -11.71 -2.47
C HIS A 261 11.50 -11.01 -1.13
N VAL A 262 11.49 -9.67 -1.17
CA VAL A 262 11.02 -8.83 -0.06
C VAL A 262 9.52 -8.66 -0.22
N PHE A 263 8.78 -8.90 0.83
CA PHE A 263 7.36 -8.59 0.96
C PHE A 263 7.18 -7.45 1.95
N VAL A 264 6.28 -6.53 1.62
CA VAL A 264 5.80 -5.49 2.53
C VAL A 264 4.30 -5.66 2.65
N GLU A 265 3.82 -5.89 3.86
CA GLU A 265 2.42 -6.16 4.16
C GLU A 265 1.86 -5.16 5.17
N GLN A 266 0.63 -4.73 4.94
CA GLN A 266 -0.11 -3.88 5.85
C GLN A 266 -1.53 -4.43 6.03
N PRO A 267 -2.04 -4.57 7.27
CA PRO A 267 -3.41 -4.99 7.50
C PRO A 267 -4.40 -4.09 6.75
N LEU A 268 -5.34 -4.72 6.02
CA LEU A 268 -6.28 -4.02 5.14
C LEU A 268 -7.12 -3.00 5.91
N ALA A 269 -7.57 -3.35 7.11
CA ALA A 269 -8.34 -2.47 7.98
C ALA A 269 -7.57 -1.19 8.37
N GLU A 270 -6.25 -1.30 8.56
CA GLU A 270 -5.41 -0.14 8.86
C GLU A 270 -5.13 0.69 7.61
N ALA A 271 -4.83 0.04 6.49
CA ALA A 271 -4.56 0.71 5.22
C ALA A 271 -5.73 1.59 4.78
N PHE A 272 -6.97 1.10 4.98
CA PHE A 272 -8.19 1.81 4.61
C PHE A 272 -8.82 2.63 5.75
N ALA A 273 -8.24 2.68 6.95
CA ALA A 273 -8.78 3.47 8.05
C ALA A 273 -8.97 4.97 7.71
N PRO A 274 -8.04 5.66 7.01
CA PRO A 274 -8.26 7.05 6.59
C PRO A 274 -9.41 7.20 5.59
N LEU A 275 -9.62 6.18 4.74
CA LEU A 275 -10.73 6.17 3.80
C LEU A 275 -12.07 6.06 4.52
N TYR A 276 -12.20 5.17 5.51
CA TYR A 276 -13.43 5.07 6.32
C TYR A 276 -13.75 6.36 7.06
N ALA A 277 -12.76 7.05 7.62
CA ALA A 277 -12.94 8.35 8.23
C ALA A 277 -13.41 9.43 7.22
N SER A 278 -12.90 9.40 5.99
CA SER A 278 -13.36 10.26 4.89
C SER A 278 -14.80 9.94 4.46
N LEU A 279 -15.15 8.66 4.39
CA LEU A 279 -16.51 8.19 4.11
C LEU A 279 -17.52 8.68 5.14
N GLU A 280 -17.19 8.56 6.42
CA GLU A 280 -18.03 9.03 7.52
C GLU A 280 -18.26 10.55 7.43
N ARG A 281 -17.21 11.34 7.19
CA ARG A 281 -17.31 12.79 6.99
C ARG A 281 -18.18 13.15 5.77
N THR A 282 -17.95 12.47 4.65
CA THR A 282 -18.74 12.68 3.42
C THR A 282 -20.20 12.31 3.63
N GLY A 283 -20.47 11.20 4.30
CA GLY A 283 -21.83 10.77 4.66
C GLY A 283 -22.52 11.81 5.54
N LEU A 284 -21.85 12.35 6.54
CA LEU A 284 -22.39 13.41 7.41
C LEU A 284 -22.71 14.69 6.65
N LEU A 285 -21.85 15.09 5.70
CA LEU A 285 -22.09 16.27 4.83
C LEU A 285 -23.27 16.03 3.88
N LEU A 286 -23.44 14.83 3.35
CA LEU A 286 -24.60 14.48 2.51
C LEU A 286 -25.90 14.55 3.32
N VAL A 287 -25.93 14.02 4.54
CA VAL A 287 -27.10 14.10 5.42
C VAL A 287 -27.42 15.56 5.75
N ALA A 288 -26.42 16.38 6.11
CA ALA A 288 -26.60 17.80 6.38
C ALA A 288 -27.13 18.55 5.16
N GLY A 289 -26.58 18.28 3.96
CA GLY A 289 -27.05 18.85 2.71
C GLY A 289 -28.49 18.47 2.37
N LEU A 290 -28.88 17.23 2.64
CA LEU A 290 -30.24 16.76 2.45
C LEU A 290 -31.23 17.46 3.40
N LEU A 291 -30.86 17.58 4.68
CA LEU A 291 -31.70 18.31 5.67
C LEU A 291 -31.84 19.78 5.28
N LEU A 292 -30.77 20.43 4.83
CA LEU A 292 -30.80 21.81 4.32
C LEU A 292 -31.69 21.94 3.10
N SER A 293 -31.61 21.00 2.16
CA SER A 293 -32.46 20.95 0.97
C SER A 293 -33.94 20.83 1.33
N VAL A 294 -34.30 19.94 2.27
CA VAL A 294 -35.67 19.82 2.76
C VAL A 294 -36.13 21.11 3.43
N GLY A 295 -35.31 21.69 4.30
CA GLY A 295 -35.61 22.95 4.99
C GLY A 295 -35.86 24.09 3.99
N ALA A 296 -34.94 24.28 3.02
CA ALA A 296 -35.06 25.27 1.97
C ALA A 296 -36.32 25.05 1.09
N SER A 297 -36.59 23.78 0.72
CA SER A 297 -37.77 23.44 -0.07
C SER A 297 -39.07 23.77 0.68
N VAL A 298 -39.16 23.47 1.96
CA VAL A 298 -40.32 23.81 2.79
C VAL A 298 -40.45 25.33 2.92
N TYR A 299 -39.37 26.06 3.13
CA TYR A 299 -39.37 27.51 3.21
C TYR A 299 -39.86 28.16 1.93
N PHE A 300 -39.28 27.80 0.78
CA PHE A 300 -39.68 28.34 -0.52
C PHE A 300 -41.11 27.96 -0.90
N ALA A 301 -41.48 26.70 -0.70
CA ALA A 301 -42.84 26.24 -0.96
C ALA A 301 -43.88 27.02 -0.14
N ARG A 302 -43.60 27.28 1.15
CA ARG A 302 -44.50 28.13 1.98
C ARG A 302 -44.55 29.56 1.52
N ARG A 303 -43.43 30.14 1.11
CA ARG A 303 -43.31 31.51 0.70
C ARG A 303 -44.03 31.77 -0.67
N MET A 304 -43.97 30.80 -1.60
CA MET A 304 -44.61 30.94 -2.92
C MET A 304 -46.06 30.47 -2.94
N ILE A 305 -46.39 29.37 -2.30
CA ILE A 305 -47.74 28.79 -2.45
C ILE A 305 -48.79 29.47 -1.58
N ARG A 306 -48.40 29.98 -0.41
CA ARG A 306 -49.37 30.74 0.45
C ARG A 306 -49.97 31.95 -0.25
N PRO A 307 -49.21 32.85 -0.88
CA PRO A 307 -49.74 33.98 -1.68
C PRO A 307 -50.62 33.50 -2.83
N ILE A 308 -50.18 32.48 -3.59
CA ILE A 308 -50.96 31.94 -4.72
C ILE A 308 -52.35 31.47 -4.27
N LYS A 309 -52.43 30.71 -3.18
CA LYS A 309 -53.70 30.27 -2.60
C LYS A 309 -54.55 31.40 -2.07
N ALA A 310 -53.94 32.46 -1.52
CA ALA A 310 -54.68 33.65 -1.10
C ALA A 310 -55.31 34.39 -2.28
N ILE A 311 -54.59 34.47 -3.43
CA ILE A 311 -55.12 35.02 -4.64
C ILE A 311 -56.24 34.16 -5.24
N GLU A 312 -56.03 32.81 -5.28
CA GLU A 312 -57.04 31.85 -5.74
C GLU A 312 -58.34 32.00 -4.94
N ALA A 313 -58.25 31.95 -3.59
CA ALA A 313 -59.39 32.08 -2.72
C ALA A 313 -60.08 33.46 -2.80
N GLY A 314 -59.27 34.54 -3.05
CA GLY A 314 -59.80 35.86 -3.30
C GLY A 314 -60.57 35.96 -4.61
N ALA A 315 -60.02 35.36 -5.68
CA ALA A 315 -60.70 35.29 -6.99
C ALA A 315 -62.02 34.52 -6.94
N GLU A 316 -62.05 33.40 -6.20
CA GLU A 316 -63.29 32.64 -5.96
C GLU A 316 -64.35 33.44 -5.21
N ARG A 317 -63.96 34.26 -4.24
CA ARG A 317 -64.86 35.17 -3.51
C ARG A 317 -65.37 36.29 -4.40
N PHE A 318 -64.58 36.85 -5.28
CA PHE A 318 -65.00 37.83 -6.25
C PHE A 318 -65.98 37.20 -7.26
N ALA A 319 -65.76 35.98 -7.75
CA ALA A 319 -66.66 35.26 -8.59
C ALA A 319 -68.01 34.96 -7.93
N ALA A 320 -68.02 34.77 -6.61
CA ALA A 320 -69.24 34.57 -5.80
C ALA A 320 -69.98 35.89 -5.46
N GLY A 321 -69.56 37.04 -6.07
CA GLY A 321 -70.23 38.33 -5.88
C GLY A 321 -69.76 39.14 -4.64
N ARG A 322 -68.78 38.61 -3.88
CA ARG A 322 -68.23 39.32 -2.69
C ARG A 322 -67.13 40.31 -3.10
N LEU A 323 -67.49 41.37 -3.74
CA LEU A 323 -66.57 42.37 -4.32
C LEU A 323 -66.07 43.40 -3.28
N ASP A 324 -66.53 43.38 -2.05
CA ASP A 324 -66.14 44.20 -0.93
C ASP A 324 -64.89 43.67 -0.19
N GLU A 325 -64.55 42.42 -0.38
CA GLU A 325 -63.38 41.80 0.20
C GLU A 325 -62.09 42.18 -0.59
N ARG A 326 -60.97 42.22 0.10
CA ARG A 326 -59.65 42.46 -0.50
C ARG A 326 -58.76 41.26 -0.43
N ILE A 327 -57.93 41.04 -1.44
CA ILE A 327 -56.84 40.06 -1.43
C ILE A 327 -55.65 40.71 -0.76
N ASP A 328 -55.34 40.26 0.46
CA ASP A 328 -54.23 40.76 1.30
C ASP A 328 -52.95 39.94 1.04
N VAL A 329 -52.23 40.31 -0.04
CA VAL A 329 -50.96 39.69 -0.42
C VAL A 329 -49.92 40.80 -0.67
N HIS A 330 -48.91 40.86 0.21
CA HIS A 330 -47.84 41.85 0.20
C HIS A 330 -46.48 41.17 0.04
N THR A 331 -46.20 40.58 -1.13
CA THR A 331 -44.95 39.83 -1.38
C THR A 331 -43.85 40.66 -2.04
N GLY A 332 -44.13 41.89 -2.46
CA GLY A 332 -43.16 42.76 -3.15
C GLY A 332 -42.64 42.26 -4.50
N ASP A 333 -43.30 41.23 -5.07
CA ASP A 333 -43.01 40.58 -6.34
C ASP A 333 -44.23 40.60 -7.28
N GLU A 334 -44.16 39.83 -8.38
CA GLU A 334 -45.25 39.73 -9.37
C GLU A 334 -46.56 39.23 -8.76
N LEU A 335 -46.49 38.43 -7.67
CA LEU A 335 -47.70 37.95 -6.97
C LEU A 335 -48.40 39.08 -6.20
N GLY A 336 -47.65 39.99 -5.59
CA GLY A 336 -48.18 41.19 -4.97
C GLY A 336 -48.79 42.15 -5.99
N ALA A 337 -48.14 42.33 -7.13
CA ALA A 337 -48.68 43.11 -8.23
C ALA A 337 -49.99 42.53 -8.82
N LEU A 338 -50.05 41.19 -8.93
CA LEU A 338 -51.25 40.48 -9.38
C LEU A 338 -52.41 40.67 -8.40
N ALA A 339 -52.17 40.52 -7.10
CA ALA A 339 -53.16 40.74 -6.06
C ALA A 339 -53.72 42.16 -6.09
N ALA A 340 -52.84 43.16 -6.28
CA ALA A 340 -53.27 44.58 -6.42
C ALA A 340 -54.16 44.79 -7.65
N ARG A 341 -53.81 44.19 -8.79
CA ARG A 341 -54.63 44.24 -9.99
C ARG A 341 -56.01 43.59 -9.81
N PHE A 342 -56.08 42.45 -9.14
CA PHE A 342 -57.36 41.81 -8.81
C PHE A 342 -58.23 42.73 -7.91
N ASN A 343 -57.61 43.37 -6.91
CA ASN A 343 -58.34 44.31 -6.05
C ASN A 343 -58.87 45.48 -6.79
N VAL A 344 -58.12 46.08 -7.75
CA VAL A 344 -58.59 47.16 -8.62
C VAL A 344 -59.72 46.69 -9.52
N MET A 345 -59.66 45.52 -10.07
CA MET A 345 -60.72 44.91 -10.88
C MET A 345 -62.03 44.76 -10.09
N ALA A 346 -61.91 44.18 -8.84
CA ALA A 346 -63.07 44.04 -7.95
C ALA A 346 -63.72 45.36 -7.61
N HIS A 347 -62.92 46.44 -7.38
CA HIS A 347 -63.44 47.77 -7.14
C HIS A 347 -64.20 48.32 -8.32
N LYS A 348 -63.65 48.23 -9.56
CA LYS A 348 -64.35 48.70 -10.79
C LYS A 348 -65.61 47.91 -11.05
N LEU A 349 -65.63 46.61 -10.86
CA LEU A 349 -66.83 45.77 -10.99
C LEU A 349 -67.90 46.21 -10.00
N ARG A 350 -67.57 46.49 -8.75
CA ARG A 350 -68.46 46.91 -7.72
C ARG A 350 -69.13 48.30 -8.11
N GLU A 351 -68.31 49.23 -8.57
CA GLU A 351 -68.84 50.54 -9.07
C GLU A 351 -69.82 50.38 -10.27
N SER A 352 -69.52 49.45 -11.21
CA SER A 352 -70.35 49.17 -12.37
C SER A 352 -71.66 48.46 -12.00
N TYR A 353 -71.77 47.70 -10.90
CA TYR A 353 -73.02 47.09 -10.42
C TYR A 353 -73.83 47.97 -9.45
N ALA A 354 -73.23 49.02 -8.96
CA ALA A 354 -73.89 49.98 -8.01
C ALA A 354 -74.49 51.19 -8.69
N GLY A 355 -74.18 51.43 -9.98
CA GLY A 355 -74.75 52.47 -10.82
C GLY A 355 -75.77 51.85 -11.78
#